data_9e2a4cbb670e1772d429ed992eba40a8
#
_entry.id   9e2a4cbb670e1772d429ed992eba40a8
#
_cell.length_a   1.000
_cell.length_b   1.000
_cell.length_c   1.000
_cell.angle_alpha   90.00
_cell.angle_beta   90.00
_cell.angle_gamma   90.00
#
_symmetry.space_group_name_H-M   'P 1'
#
loop_
_entity.id
_entity.type
_entity.pdbx_description
1 polymer ?
#
loop_
_entity_poly.entity_id
_entity_poly.type
_entity_poly.pdbx_seq_one_letter_code
_entity_poly.pdbx_strand_id
1 'polypeptide(L)'
;SAEQKKWWKKLYYNGLGEFMYRNGIVVSKEDLVTIECEDKACAPLHDTKSYDGCLVSVGGGKDSVVSLEVLKGEKITTYSINGNATTKNVIAVCDHKQGDYAAKRILDKKILELNAEGYLNGHIPFSAVVAFSSFISAFLSGNRYIVLSNETSANETTVKDSFVNHQYSKSFEFEQDFVSYIKKVTDSDIHYFSLLRPLTE
;
A
#
# COMPACT_ATOMS: atom_id res chain seq x y z
N SER A 1 -8.12 -19.38 -3.24
CA SER A 1 -7.30 -20.54 -2.82
C SER A 1 -6.94 -20.46 -1.33
N ALA A 2 -6.50 -21.59 -0.76
CA ALA A 2 -6.02 -21.63 0.64
C ALA A 2 -4.83 -20.68 0.87
N GLU A 3 -3.90 -20.59 -0.08
CA GLU A 3 -2.76 -19.66 0.00
C GLU A 3 -3.18 -18.20 0.00
N GLN A 4 -4.17 -17.84 -0.82
CA GLN A 4 -4.72 -16.48 -0.82
C GLN A 4 -5.38 -16.14 0.52
N LYS A 5 -6.18 -17.06 1.10
CA LYS A 5 -6.75 -16.89 2.44
C LYS A 5 -5.67 -16.70 3.51
N LYS A 6 -4.58 -17.49 3.46
CA LYS A 6 -3.43 -17.35 4.36
C LYS A 6 -2.75 -16.00 4.22
N TRP A 7 -2.56 -15.51 2.99
CA TRP A 7 -1.97 -14.21 2.71
C TRP A 7 -2.83 -13.07 3.28
N TRP A 8 -4.15 -13.09 3.05
CA TRP A 8 -5.07 -12.09 3.58
C TRP A 8 -5.14 -12.12 5.11
N LYS A 9 -5.16 -13.30 5.74
CA LYS A 9 -5.08 -13.42 7.20
C LYS A 9 -3.79 -12.80 7.75
N LYS A 10 -2.65 -13.01 7.08
CA LYS A 10 -1.37 -12.38 7.46
C LYS A 10 -1.46 -10.85 7.36
N LEU A 11 -2.02 -10.32 6.26
CA LEU A 11 -2.20 -8.88 6.09
C LEU A 11 -3.07 -8.28 7.18
N TYR A 12 -4.21 -8.88 7.48
CA TYR A 12 -5.10 -8.37 8.54
C TYR A 12 -4.44 -8.44 9.90
N TYR A 13 -3.85 -9.56 10.25
CA TYR A 13 -3.23 -9.75 11.56
C TYR A 13 -2.07 -8.77 11.80
N ASN A 14 -1.12 -8.70 10.90
CA ASN A 14 0.03 -7.81 11.04
C ASN A 14 -0.37 -6.34 10.85
N GLY A 15 -1.27 -6.06 9.91
CA GLY A 15 -1.71 -4.70 9.60
C GLY A 15 -2.61 -4.06 10.67
N LEU A 16 -3.29 -4.87 11.47
CA LEU A 16 -4.12 -4.42 12.61
C LEU A 16 -3.40 -4.55 13.96
N GLY A 17 -2.09 -4.81 13.98
CA GLY A 17 -1.33 -5.01 15.20
C GLY A 17 -1.46 -3.85 16.18
N GLU A 18 -1.31 -2.59 15.73
CA GLU A 18 -1.50 -1.42 16.60
C GLU A 18 -2.96 -1.30 17.09
N PHE A 19 -3.92 -1.52 16.20
CA PHE A 19 -5.34 -1.51 16.57
C PHE A 19 -5.62 -2.51 17.70
N MET A 20 -5.13 -3.75 17.56
CA MET A 20 -5.29 -4.78 18.58
C MET A 20 -4.60 -4.40 19.88
N TYR A 21 -3.35 -3.94 19.82
CA TYR A 21 -2.58 -3.52 20.98
C TYR A 21 -3.28 -2.40 21.77
N ARG A 22 -3.71 -1.35 21.10
CA ARG A 22 -4.39 -0.19 21.71
C ARG A 22 -5.73 -0.53 22.34
N ASN A 23 -6.42 -1.52 21.81
CA ASN A 23 -7.73 -1.95 22.29
C ASN A 23 -7.68 -3.20 23.19
N GLY A 24 -6.49 -3.67 23.59
CA GLY A 24 -6.32 -4.83 24.47
C GLY A 24 -6.82 -6.15 23.85
N ILE A 25 -6.85 -6.26 22.53
CA ILE A 25 -7.32 -7.46 21.82
C ILE A 25 -6.18 -8.47 21.74
N VAL A 26 -6.36 -9.63 22.36
CA VAL A 26 -5.43 -10.76 22.28
C VAL A 26 -6.12 -11.91 21.56
N VAL A 27 -5.70 -12.16 20.33
CA VAL A 27 -6.30 -13.17 19.46
C VAL A 27 -5.22 -13.79 18.57
N SER A 28 -5.36 -15.06 18.20
CA SER A 28 -4.44 -15.68 17.25
C SER A 28 -4.69 -15.18 15.82
N LYS A 29 -3.68 -15.32 14.96
CA LYS A 29 -3.81 -14.98 13.53
C LYS A 29 -4.93 -15.78 12.85
N GLU A 30 -5.17 -17.00 13.30
CA GLU A 30 -6.16 -17.88 12.71
C GLU A 30 -7.60 -17.47 13.11
N ASP A 31 -7.75 -16.89 14.30
CA ASP A 31 -9.05 -16.56 14.88
C ASP A 31 -9.49 -15.10 14.65
N LEU A 32 -8.55 -14.21 14.27
CA LEU A 32 -8.85 -12.78 14.07
C LEU A 32 -9.90 -12.55 12.99
N VAL A 33 -9.85 -13.29 11.89
CA VAL A 33 -10.76 -13.12 10.76
C VAL A 33 -11.07 -14.45 10.08
N THR A 34 -12.37 -14.67 9.83
CA THR A 34 -12.84 -15.76 8.96
C THR A 34 -13.03 -15.25 7.55
N ILE A 35 -12.38 -15.90 6.59
CA ILE A 35 -12.50 -15.55 5.16
C ILE A 35 -13.32 -16.62 4.47
N GLU A 36 -14.56 -16.30 4.18
CA GLU A 36 -15.46 -17.13 3.37
C GLU A 36 -15.39 -16.68 1.91
N CYS A 37 -15.41 -17.62 1.01
CA CYS A 37 -15.48 -17.33 -0.41
C CYS A 37 -16.16 -18.50 -1.12
N GLU A 38 -16.87 -18.21 -2.18
CA GLU A 38 -17.40 -19.25 -3.08
C GLU A 38 -16.22 -20.02 -3.68
N ASP A 39 -16.33 -21.35 -3.73
CA ASP A 39 -15.27 -22.25 -4.23
C ASP A 39 -15.15 -22.22 -5.77
N LYS A 40 -15.24 -21.03 -6.35
CA LYS A 40 -14.93 -20.81 -7.77
C LYS A 40 -13.47 -20.44 -7.89
N ALA A 41 -12.68 -21.36 -8.41
CA ALA A 41 -11.31 -21.06 -8.80
C ALA A 41 -11.36 -20.03 -9.95
N CYS A 42 -10.91 -18.80 -9.68
CA CYS A 42 -10.61 -17.86 -10.75
C CYS A 42 -9.20 -18.16 -11.28
N ALA A 43 -9.07 -18.32 -12.59
CA ALA A 43 -7.76 -18.36 -13.22
C ALA A 43 -7.04 -17.03 -12.98
N PRO A 44 -5.70 -17.04 -12.88
CA PRO A 44 -4.95 -15.80 -12.88
C PRO A 44 -5.31 -14.94 -14.09
N LEU A 45 -5.32 -13.63 -13.90
CA LEU A 45 -5.50 -12.71 -15.02
C LEU A 45 -4.30 -12.83 -15.96
N HIS A 46 -4.56 -13.26 -17.19
CA HIS A 46 -3.54 -13.27 -18.24
C HIS A 46 -3.47 -11.88 -18.88
N ASP A 47 -2.29 -11.27 -18.82
CA ASP A 47 -2.06 -9.91 -19.28
C ASP A 47 -1.07 -9.88 -20.44
N THR A 48 -1.51 -9.33 -21.57
CA THR A 48 -0.69 -9.18 -22.79
C THR A 48 -0.27 -7.74 -23.07
N LYS A 49 -0.52 -6.81 -22.13
CA LYS A 49 -0.20 -5.41 -22.31
C LYS A 49 1.30 -5.17 -22.18
N SER A 50 1.78 -4.17 -22.89
CA SER A 50 3.10 -3.60 -22.69
C SER A 50 3.02 -2.45 -21.71
N TYR A 51 3.96 -2.41 -20.77
CA TYR A 51 4.06 -1.39 -19.73
C TYR A 51 5.36 -0.63 -19.82
N ASP A 52 5.35 0.68 -19.53
CA ASP A 52 6.52 1.54 -19.55
C ASP A 52 6.39 2.67 -18.50
N GLY A 53 7.52 3.20 -18.03
CA GLY A 53 7.56 4.30 -17.07
C GLY A 53 7.18 3.94 -15.64
N CYS A 54 7.16 4.96 -14.80
CA CYS A 54 7.02 4.87 -13.34
C CYS A 54 5.72 5.54 -12.87
N LEU A 55 4.94 4.85 -12.06
CA LEU A 55 3.86 5.41 -11.26
C LEU A 55 4.40 5.71 -9.86
N VAL A 56 4.66 6.98 -9.55
CA VAL A 56 5.27 7.41 -8.28
C VAL A 56 4.20 7.83 -7.29
N SER A 57 4.12 7.13 -6.15
CA SER A 57 3.16 7.45 -5.10
C SER A 57 3.59 8.70 -4.32
N VAL A 58 2.75 9.74 -4.32
CA VAL A 58 3.04 11.03 -3.69
C VAL A 58 2.11 11.27 -2.50
N GLY A 59 2.70 11.22 -1.30
CA GLY A 59 2.01 11.57 -0.05
C GLY A 59 2.13 13.05 0.33
N GLY A 60 3.07 13.78 -0.28
CA GLY A 60 3.35 15.19 0.00
C GLY A 60 4.44 15.42 1.05
N GLY A 61 5.07 14.37 1.58
CA GLY A 61 6.24 14.45 2.45
C GLY A 61 7.56 14.51 1.68
N LYS A 62 8.67 14.75 2.42
CA LYS A 62 10.05 14.85 1.89
C LYS A 62 10.44 13.65 1.01
N ASP A 63 10.09 12.43 1.44
CA ASP A 63 10.51 11.19 0.78
C ASP A 63 9.95 11.09 -0.64
N SER A 64 8.69 11.51 -0.84
CA SER A 64 8.10 11.53 -2.18
C SER A 64 8.76 12.58 -3.09
N VAL A 65 9.22 13.70 -2.54
CA VAL A 65 10.00 14.71 -3.28
C VAL A 65 11.34 14.13 -3.72
N VAL A 66 12.06 13.45 -2.80
CA VAL A 66 13.33 12.79 -3.12
C VAL A 66 13.14 11.75 -4.22
N SER A 67 12.10 10.91 -4.14
CA SER A 67 11.83 9.91 -5.18
C SER A 67 11.55 10.54 -6.54
N LEU A 68 10.81 11.64 -6.59
CA LEU A 68 10.54 12.36 -7.84
C LEU A 68 11.83 12.93 -8.43
N GLU A 69 12.70 13.54 -7.62
CA GLU A 69 13.97 14.12 -8.09
C GLU A 69 14.98 13.04 -8.54
N VAL A 70 15.05 11.91 -7.82
CA VAL A 70 15.93 10.78 -8.22
C VAL A 70 15.51 10.19 -9.55
N LEU A 71 14.21 10.17 -9.83
CA LEU A 71 13.67 9.65 -11.09
C LEU A 71 13.61 10.70 -12.20
N LYS A 72 14.18 11.89 -11.99
CA LYS A 72 14.23 12.94 -13.01
C LYS A 72 14.95 12.43 -14.28
N GLY A 73 14.26 12.48 -15.39
CA GLY A 73 14.74 11.92 -16.66
C GLY A 73 14.04 10.62 -17.06
N GLU A 74 13.34 9.99 -16.14
CA GLU A 74 12.48 8.84 -16.42
C GLU A 74 11.05 9.30 -16.81
N LYS A 75 10.27 8.38 -17.38
CA LYS A 75 8.84 8.62 -17.63
C LYS A 75 8.06 8.50 -16.32
N ILE A 76 7.71 9.62 -15.71
CA ILE A 76 7.01 9.66 -14.41
C ILE A 76 5.54 10.02 -14.61
N THR A 77 4.68 9.24 -13.97
CA THR A 77 3.28 9.60 -13.68
C THR A 77 3.12 9.64 -12.17
N THR A 78 2.56 10.71 -11.61
CA THR A 78 2.32 10.79 -10.17
C THR A 78 1.02 10.09 -9.79
N TYR A 79 0.98 9.54 -8.58
CA TYR A 79 -0.20 8.89 -8.01
C TYR A 79 -0.47 9.39 -6.59
N SER A 80 -1.73 9.72 -6.29
CA SER A 80 -2.12 10.11 -4.93
C SER A 80 -3.50 9.59 -4.55
N ILE A 81 -3.75 9.44 -3.24
CA ILE A 81 -5.09 9.14 -2.70
C ILE A 81 -5.54 10.31 -1.83
N ASN A 82 -6.65 10.95 -2.18
CA ASN A 82 -7.21 12.10 -1.45
C ASN A 82 -6.16 13.18 -1.13
N GLY A 83 -5.29 13.50 -2.08
CA GLY A 83 -4.16 14.42 -1.88
C GLY A 83 -4.57 15.73 -1.19
N ASN A 84 -3.88 16.05 -0.09
CA ASN A 84 -4.02 17.32 0.62
C ASN A 84 -3.29 18.46 -0.12
N ALA A 85 -3.29 19.67 0.46
CA ALA A 85 -2.64 20.84 -0.16
C ALA A 85 -1.15 20.58 -0.42
N THR A 86 -0.41 19.98 0.53
CA THR A 86 1.01 19.66 0.37
C THR A 86 1.25 18.67 -0.77
N THR A 87 0.44 17.60 -0.84
CA THR A 87 0.49 16.64 -1.95
C THR A 87 0.30 17.32 -3.30
N LYS A 88 -0.71 18.19 -3.41
CA LYS A 88 -1.01 18.94 -4.64
C LYS A 88 0.13 19.88 -5.03
N ASN A 89 0.74 20.55 -4.03
CA ASN A 89 1.88 21.45 -4.28
C ASN A 89 3.11 20.67 -4.79
N VAL A 90 3.43 19.53 -4.16
CA VAL A 90 4.54 18.66 -4.63
C VAL A 90 4.30 18.20 -6.06
N ILE A 91 3.09 17.75 -6.38
CA ILE A 91 2.74 17.33 -7.74
C ILE A 91 2.81 18.51 -8.72
N ALA A 92 2.37 19.70 -8.32
CA ALA A 92 2.37 20.89 -9.19
C ALA A 92 3.77 21.39 -9.55
N VAL A 93 4.75 21.28 -8.63
CA VAL A 93 6.14 21.70 -8.89
C VAL A 93 6.96 20.63 -9.59
N CYS A 94 6.46 19.40 -9.73
CA CYS A 94 7.12 18.35 -10.51
C CYS A 94 6.87 18.60 -12.01
N ASP A 95 7.74 19.37 -12.65
CA ASP A 95 7.62 19.82 -14.05
C ASP A 95 7.98 18.73 -15.07
N HIS A 96 8.65 17.66 -14.64
CA HIS A 96 9.11 16.55 -15.48
C HIS A 96 8.16 15.33 -15.50
N LYS A 97 7.01 15.41 -14.82
CA LYS A 97 5.99 14.36 -14.89
C LYS A 97 5.21 14.38 -16.20
N GLN A 98 4.77 13.21 -16.65
CA GLN A 98 3.95 13.05 -17.86
C GLN A 98 2.46 13.12 -17.59
N GLY A 99 2.04 12.87 -16.36
CA GLY A 99 0.64 12.87 -15.97
C GLY A 99 0.42 12.68 -14.47
N ASP A 100 -0.83 12.80 -14.05
CA ASP A 100 -1.27 12.65 -12.67
C ASP A 100 -2.46 11.71 -12.60
N TYR A 101 -2.41 10.75 -11.68
CA TYR A 101 -3.55 9.93 -11.29
C TYR A 101 -3.93 10.18 -9.83
N ALA A 102 -5.20 10.36 -9.58
CA ALA A 102 -5.71 10.56 -8.23
C ALA A 102 -6.86 9.59 -7.94
N ALA A 103 -6.69 8.78 -6.91
CA ALA A 103 -7.78 7.98 -6.37
C ALA A 103 -8.54 8.76 -5.29
N LYS A 104 -9.86 8.63 -5.27
CA LYS A 104 -10.71 9.18 -4.22
C LYS A 104 -11.18 8.07 -3.29
N ARG A 105 -10.72 8.11 -2.04
CA ARG A 105 -11.23 7.27 -0.97
C ARG A 105 -12.36 7.99 -0.24
N ILE A 106 -13.52 7.36 -0.17
CA ILE A 106 -14.69 7.87 0.58
C ILE A 106 -14.87 6.96 1.79
N LEU A 107 -14.83 7.54 2.99
CA LEU A 107 -15.18 6.82 4.21
C LEU A 107 -16.69 6.73 4.33
N ASP A 108 -17.18 5.56 4.74
CA ASP A 108 -18.59 5.40 5.07
C ASP A 108 -18.94 6.26 6.29
N LYS A 109 -20.05 6.98 6.23
CA LYS A 109 -20.53 7.82 7.34
C LYS A 109 -20.76 7.01 8.61
N LYS A 110 -21.14 5.73 8.47
CA LYS A 110 -21.34 4.82 9.61
C LYS A 110 -20.09 4.65 10.47
N ILE A 111 -18.90 4.68 9.87
CA ILE A 111 -17.63 4.62 10.65
C ILE A 111 -17.51 5.84 11.57
N LEU A 112 -17.90 7.03 11.08
CA LEU A 112 -17.83 8.25 11.88
C LEU A 112 -18.87 8.23 13.02
N GLU A 113 -20.07 7.71 12.76
CA GLU A 113 -21.11 7.51 13.77
C GLU A 113 -20.65 6.54 14.86
N LEU A 114 -20.12 5.37 14.47
CA LEU A 114 -19.59 4.36 15.40
C LEU A 114 -18.45 4.93 16.26
N ASN A 115 -17.55 5.73 15.68
CA ASN A 115 -16.49 6.39 16.44
C ASN A 115 -17.06 7.36 17.49
N ALA A 116 -18.12 8.11 17.15
CA ALA A 116 -18.79 9.02 18.08
C ALA A 116 -19.53 8.25 19.21
N GLU A 117 -20.02 7.05 18.91
CA GLU A 117 -20.65 6.13 19.87
C GLU A 117 -19.64 5.41 20.77
N GLY A 118 -18.31 5.60 20.57
CA GLY A 118 -17.26 5.00 21.41
C GLY A 118 -16.87 3.59 21.00
N TYR A 119 -17.21 3.13 19.80
CA TYR A 119 -16.71 1.85 19.29
C TYR A 119 -15.19 1.89 19.11
N LEU A 120 -14.57 0.69 19.10
CA LEU A 120 -13.13 0.55 18.97
C LEU A 120 -12.61 1.21 17.70
N ASN A 121 -11.55 2.00 17.84
CA ASN A 121 -10.92 2.71 16.76
C ASN A 121 -9.39 2.57 16.85
N GLY A 122 -8.69 2.74 15.72
CA GLY A 122 -7.23 2.64 15.69
C GLY A 122 -6.67 2.64 14.27
N HIS A 123 -5.37 2.37 14.19
CA HIS A 123 -4.65 2.35 12.93
C HIS A 123 -5.06 1.16 12.05
N ILE A 124 -5.19 1.42 10.76
CA ILE A 124 -5.42 0.40 9.73
C ILE A 124 -4.23 0.37 8.75
N PRO A 125 -3.96 -0.73 8.05
CA PRO A 125 -2.84 -0.84 7.13
C PRO A 125 -3.07 -0.05 5.83
N PHE A 126 -3.11 1.28 5.92
CA PHE A 126 -3.43 2.15 4.79
C PHE A 126 -2.45 2.00 3.62
N SER A 127 -1.16 1.72 3.88
CA SER A 127 -0.18 1.49 2.81
C SER A 127 -0.50 0.25 1.97
N ALA A 128 -1.22 -0.73 2.52
CA ALA A 128 -1.74 -1.84 1.72
C ALA A 128 -2.86 -1.37 0.76
N VAL A 129 -3.72 -0.43 1.18
CA VAL A 129 -4.69 0.21 0.27
C VAL A 129 -3.96 0.95 -0.85
N VAL A 130 -2.87 1.66 -0.52
CA VAL A 130 -2.02 2.32 -1.54
C VAL A 130 -1.45 1.29 -2.51
N ALA A 131 -0.91 0.16 -2.02
CA ALA A 131 -0.33 -0.89 -2.86
C ALA A 131 -1.33 -1.44 -3.89
N PHE A 132 -2.51 -1.87 -3.44
CA PHE A 132 -3.53 -2.42 -4.35
C PHE A 132 -4.09 -1.36 -5.32
N SER A 133 -4.35 -0.16 -4.83
CA SER A 133 -4.91 0.91 -5.69
C SER A 133 -3.89 1.44 -6.69
N SER A 134 -2.60 1.54 -6.32
CA SER A 134 -1.53 1.90 -7.25
C SER A 134 -1.31 0.81 -8.30
N PHE A 135 -1.43 -0.48 -7.92
CA PHE A 135 -1.38 -1.57 -8.90
C PHE A 135 -2.48 -1.45 -9.95
N ILE A 136 -3.73 -1.24 -9.53
CA ILE A 136 -4.84 -1.02 -10.46
C ILE A 136 -4.58 0.21 -11.34
N SER A 137 -4.07 1.29 -10.76
CA SER A 137 -3.76 2.52 -11.51
C SER A 137 -2.64 2.29 -12.53
N ALA A 138 -1.57 1.59 -12.16
CA ALA A 138 -0.48 1.24 -13.08
C ALA A 138 -0.97 0.34 -14.23
N PHE A 139 -1.82 -0.65 -13.90
CA PHE A 139 -2.44 -1.54 -14.90
C PHE A 139 -3.30 -0.76 -15.91
N LEU A 140 -4.06 0.23 -15.45
CA LEU A 140 -4.92 1.04 -16.32
C LEU A 140 -4.12 2.07 -17.13
N SER A 141 -3.09 2.66 -16.54
CA SER A 141 -2.29 3.71 -17.15
C SER A 141 -1.13 3.20 -18.01
N GLY A 142 -0.81 1.91 -17.92
CA GLY A 142 0.32 1.32 -18.66
C GLY A 142 1.68 1.57 -18.03
N ASN A 143 1.75 1.95 -16.75
CA ASN A 143 3.01 2.11 -16.03
C ASN A 143 3.59 0.77 -15.59
N ARG A 144 4.89 0.58 -15.84
CA ARG A 144 5.61 -0.66 -15.50
C ARG A 144 6.05 -0.73 -14.05
N TYR A 145 6.49 0.39 -13.49
CA TYR A 145 7.05 0.45 -12.16
C TYR A 145 6.15 1.25 -11.22
N ILE A 146 5.74 0.64 -10.12
CA ILE A 146 5.07 1.32 -9.02
C ILE A 146 6.14 1.64 -7.98
N VAL A 147 6.38 2.92 -7.80
CA VAL A 147 7.46 3.42 -6.94
C VAL A 147 6.88 4.04 -5.68
N LEU A 148 7.25 3.48 -4.54
CA LEU A 148 7.00 4.05 -3.22
C LEU A 148 8.27 4.69 -2.67
N SER A 149 8.12 5.43 -1.59
CA SER A 149 9.21 6.17 -0.94
C SER A 149 9.41 5.72 0.51
N ASN A 150 9.21 4.42 0.81
CA ASN A 150 9.48 3.92 2.16
C ASN A 150 10.99 3.74 2.36
N GLU A 151 11.49 4.22 3.50
CA GLU A 151 12.88 4.06 3.97
C GLU A 151 13.06 2.78 4.81
N THR A 152 14.28 2.49 5.21
CA THR A 152 14.60 1.37 6.11
C THR A 152 13.94 1.52 7.48
N SER A 153 13.81 2.74 7.99
CA SER A 153 13.12 3.05 9.25
C SER A 153 11.67 2.53 9.32
N ALA A 154 11.03 2.33 8.16
CA ALA A 154 9.70 1.72 8.09
C ALA A 154 9.66 0.23 8.55
N ASN A 155 10.80 -0.42 8.75
CA ASN A 155 10.90 -1.77 9.29
C ASN A 155 11.00 -1.81 10.82
N GLU A 156 11.18 -0.67 11.48
CA GLU A 156 11.37 -0.62 12.93
C GLU A 156 10.07 -0.89 13.68
N THR A 157 10.20 -1.58 14.82
CA THR A 157 9.07 -1.84 15.70
C THR A 157 8.76 -0.59 16.51
N THR A 158 7.49 -0.23 16.60
CA THR A 158 7.06 1.01 17.26
C THR A 158 6.87 0.85 18.76
N VAL A 159 6.68 -0.38 19.23
CA VAL A 159 6.56 -0.70 20.65
C VAL A 159 7.84 -1.41 21.08
N LYS A 160 8.60 -0.76 21.97
CA LYS A 160 9.83 -1.31 22.53
C LYS A 160 9.57 -2.71 23.12
N ASP A 161 10.44 -3.66 22.79
CA ASP A 161 10.36 -5.06 23.27
C ASP A 161 9.09 -5.83 22.83
N SER A 162 8.41 -5.43 21.76
CA SER A 162 7.27 -6.15 21.18
C SER A 162 7.42 -6.38 19.68
N PHE A 163 6.73 -7.41 19.17
CA PHE A 163 6.64 -7.67 17.73
C PHE A 163 5.57 -6.82 17.01
N VAL A 164 4.98 -5.85 17.72
CA VAL A 164 3.93 -5.00 17.15
C VAL A 164 4.56 -3.94 16.26
N ASN A 165 4.54 -4.19 14.97
CA ASN A 165 4.90 -3.21 13.96
C ASN A 165 3.62 -2.62 13.34
N HIS A 166 3.22 -1.41 13.76
CA HIS A 166 2.07 -0.72 13.18
C HIS A 166 2.32 -0.30 11.72
N GLN A 167 3.55 -0.41 11.25
CA GLN A 167 3.95 -0.06 9.90
C GLN A 167 4.15 -1.29 8.99
N TYR A 168 3.66 -2.49 9.38
CA TYR A 168 3.80 -3.69 8.56
C TYR A 168 3.58 -3.42 7.07
N SER A 169 2.50 -2.71 6.69
CA SER A 169 2.20 -2.41 5.28
C SER A 169 3.19 -1.45 4.59
N LYS A 170 4.17 -0.91 5.31
CA LYS A 170 5.32 -0.17 4.77
C LYS A 170 6.61 -0.97 4.79
N SER A 171 6.64 -2.12 5.47
CA SER A 171 7.84 -2.93 5.64
C SER A 171 8.29 -3.59 4.34
N PHE A 172 9.55 -4.02 4.31
CA PHE A 172 10.09 -4.81 3.21
C PHE A 172 9.43 -6.19 3.13
N GLU A 173 9.05 -6.77 4.27
CA GLU A 173 8.30 -8.02 4.32
C GLU A 173 6.97 -7.92 3.56
N PHE A 174 6.21 -6.85 3.82
CA PHE A 174 4.96 -6.62 3.07
C PHE A 174 5.22 -6.41 1.58
N GLU A 175 6.25 -5.66 1.21
CA GLU A 175 6.63 -5.44 -0.19
C GLU A 175 6.86 -6.77 -0.92
N GLN A 176 7.62 -7.69 -0.33
CA GLN A 176 7.84 -9.03 -0.88
C GLN A 176 6.57 -9.88 -0.92
N ASP A 177 5.77 -9.85 0.15
CA ASP A 177 4.50 -10.56 0.23
C ASP A 177 3.53 -10.07 -0.85
N PHE A 178 3.44 -8.76 -1.06
CA PHE A 178 2.58 -8.15 -2.08
C PHE A 178 3.02 -8.53 -3.49
N VAL A 179 4.31 -8.40 -3.80
CA VAL A 179 4.85 -8.80 -5.11
C VAL A 179 4.58 -10.29 -5.39
N SER A 180 4.80 -11.14 -4.38
CA SER A 180 4.52 -12.58 -4.51
C SER A 180 3.04 -12.87 -4.72
N TYR A 181 2.16 -12.13 -4.05
CA TYR A 181 0.71 -12.25 -4.22
C TYR A 181 0.27 -11.84 -5.62
N ILE A 182 0.71 -10.67 -6.09
CA ILE A 182 0.36 -10.16 -7.42
C ILE A 182 0.80 -11.12 -8.52
N LYS A 183 2.02 -11.65 -8.44
CA LYS A 183 2.52 -12.66 -9.41
C LYS A 183 1.69 -13.95 -9.45
N LYS A 184 0.96 -14.28 -8.39
CA LYS A 184 0.05 -15.46 -8.37
C LYS A 184 -1.33 -15.17 -8.94
N VAL A 185 -1.77 -13.92 -8.92
CA VAL A 185 -3.11 -13.54 -9.39
C VAL A 185 -3.10 -12.90 -10.77
N THR A 186 -1.94 -12.49 -11.26
CA THR A 186 -1.74 -11.93 -12.59
C THR A 186 -0.33 -12.21 -13.09
N ASP A 187 -0.14 -12.33 -14.38
CA ASP A 187 1.16 -12.45 -15.06
C ASP A 187 1.65 -11.10 -15.64
N SER A 188 1.08 -9.98 -15.20
CA SER A 188 1.48 -8.65 -15.66
C SER A 188 2.95 -8.33 -15.36
N ASP A 189 3.59 -7.59 -16.26
CA ASP A 189 4.98 -7.10 -16.11
C ASP A 189 5.01 -5.77 -15.33
N ILE A 190 4.24 -5.70 -14.23
CA ILE A 190 4.21 -4.56 -13.31
C ILE A 190 5.03 -4.91 -12.06
N HIS A 191 5.95 -4.02 -11.71
CA HIS A 191 6.85 -4.17 -10.57
C HIS A 191 6.50 -3.16 -9.47
N TYR A 192 6.51 -3.59 -8.23
CA TYR A 192 6.22 -2.77 -7.05
C TYR A 192 7.42 -2.79 -6.10
N PHE A 193 7.92 -1.61 -5.73
CA PHE A 193 9.04 -1.47 -4.81
C PHE A 193 9.12 -0.08 -4.18
N SER A 194 9.90 0.04 -3.10
CA SER A 194 10.21 1.31 -2.45
C SER A 194 11.62 1.76 -2.81
N LEU A 195 11.73 2.88 -3.53
CA LEU A 195 13.00 3.40 -4.06
C LEU A 195 13.98 3.79 -2.95
N LEU A 196 13.48 4.33 -1.84
CA LEU A 196 14.31 4.81 -0.74
C LEU A 196 14.65 3.72 0.28
N ARG A 197 14.30 2.45 0.02
CA ARG A 197 14.56 1.34 0.93
C ARG A 197 16.01 1.19 1.40
N PRO A 198 17.05 1.47 0.58
CA PRO A 198 18.44 1.43 1.02
C PRO A 198 18.85 2.58 1.94
N LEU A 199 18.03 3.62 2.08
CA LEU A 199 18.33 4.83 2.83
C LEU A 199 17.74 4.77 4.25
N THR A 200 18.40 5.44 5.17
CA THR A 200 17.93 5.78 6.52
C THR A 200 17.70 7.27 6.61
N GLU A 201 16.88 7.72 7.56
CA GLU A 201 16.73 9.14 7.88
C GLU A 201 18.05 9.77 8.32
#